data_aef30e52c774be51c6607580c432cc08
#
_entry.id   aef30e52c774be51c6607580c432cc08
#
_cell.length_a   1.000
_cell.length_b   1.000
_cell.length_c   1.000
_cell.angle_alpha   90.00
_cell.angle_beta   90.00
_cell.angle_gamma   90.00
#
_symmetry.space_group_name_H-M   'P 1'
#
loop_
_entity.id
_entity.type
_entity.pdbx_description
1 polymer ?
#
loop_
_entity_poly.entity_id
_entity_poly.type
_entity_poly.pdbx_seq_one_letter_code
_entity_poly.pdbx_strand_id
1 'polypeptide(L)'
;YNNSLVFSKTKLSEEERIGNTTVLNIQFKLKNDKYYDSDILSKSGYFVYVDGVYLKTVYSESFNLTFNDGKEHKVYVRSVAGVSNSNNLTVNGVPVQYIYVSVNGNDNNNGSKNAPVRTIAKAISLNTNGIYILEGNYREYGLNINSDLKIVGDGKVIIGGISSADPVFKISNSANVSFNNLKFADISNGEIINGLAAGEVEISGCEFYSNNQKGILVNVANLLISDSKFENNNVFKLIYTNYLEMRNCEFVNNTANEKK
;
A
#
# COMPACT_ATOMS: atom_id res chain seq x y z
N TYR A 1 -11.97 32.52 -14.73
CA TYR A 1 -11.29 31.60 -15.66
C TYR A 1 -11.62 30.19 -15.22
N ASN A 2 -12.47 29.47 -15.97
CA ASN A 2 -12.87 28.09 -15.67
C ASN A 2 -11.90 27.11 -16.35
N ASN A 3 -10.75 26.86 -15.74
CA ASN A 3 -9.91 25.75 -16.16
C ASN A 3 -10.39 24.48 -15.46
N SER A 4 -11.25 23.74 -16.12
CA SER A 4 -11.73 22.46 -15.60
C SER A 4 -10.76 21.35 -16.00
N LEU A 5 -10.33 20.56 -15.03
CA LEU A 5 -9.69 19.28 -15.28
C LEU A 5 -10.72 18.31 -15.85
N VAL A 6 -10.36 17.60 -16.89
CA VAL A 6 -11.24 16.59 -17.52
C VAL A 6 -10.47 15.28 -17.61
N PHE A 7 -11.03 14.19 -17.13
CA PHE A 7 -10.48 12.87 -17.36
C PHE A 7 -10.53 12.53 -18.85
N SER A 8 -9.37 12.33 -19.45
CA SER A 8 -9.28 12.03 -20.88
C SER A 8 -9.50 10.56 -21.18
N LYS A 9 -9.17 9.67 -20.26
CA LYS A 9 -9.26 8.23 -20.46
C LYS A 9 -9.10 7.47 -19.14
N THR A 10 -9.93 6.43 -18.96
CA THR A 10 -9.68 5.35 -18.03
C THR A 10 -9.29 4.12 -18.84
N LYS A 11 -8.17 3.52 -18.56
CA LYS A 11 -7.74 2.29 -19.21
C LYS A 11 -7.62 1.19 -18.17
N LEU A 12 -8.37 0.10 -18.38
CA LEU A 12 -8.09 -1.18 -17.75
C LEU A 12 -6.94 -1.83 -18.53
N SER A 13 -5.82 -2.09 -17.88
CA SER A 13 -4.77 -2.89 -18.47
C SER A 13 -5.10 -4.37 -18.29
N GLU A 14 -5.08 -5.15 -19.38
CA GLU A 14 -5.33 -6.59 -19.30
C GLU A 14 -4.22 -7.34 -18.53
N GLU A 15 -3.01 -6.80 -18.52
CA GLU A 15 -1.87 -7.34 -17.77
C GLU A 15 -2.05 -7.19 -16.25
N GLU A 16 -2.93 -6.29 -15.81
CA GLU A 16 -3.19 -5.98 -14.40
C GLU A 16 -4.32 -6.85 -13.80
N ARG A 17 -4.90 -7.77 -14.57
CA ARG A 17 -5.93 -8.71 -14.10
C ARG A 17 -5.37 -10.00 -13.49
N ILE A 18 -4.08 -10.07 -13.24
CA ILE A 18 -3.46 -11.23 -12.60
C ILE A 18 -3.93 -11.28 -11.13
N GLY A 19 -4.64 -12.35 -10.75
CA GLY A 19 -5.06 -12.57 -9.38
C GLY A 19 -6.33 -11.84 -8.92
N ASN A 20 -7.28 -11.50 -9.81
CA ASN A 20 -8.53 -10.79 -9.51
C ASN A 20 -8.37 -9.33 -9.01
N THR A 21 -7.22 -8.71 -9.17
CA THR A 21 -7.05 -7.28 -8.94
C THR A 21 -7.31 -6.50 -10.22
N THR A 22 -8.00 -5.37 -10.10
CA THR A 22 -8.16 -4.42 -11.20
C THR A 22 -7.45 -3.14 -10.85
N VAL A 23 -6.35 -2.87 -11.52
CA VAL A 23 -5.67 -1.57 -11.49
C VAL A 23 -6.22 -0.70 -12.60
N LEU A 24 -6.74 0.47 -12.23
CA LEU A 24 -7.23 1.47 -13.16
C LEU A 24 -6.13 2.50 -13.40
N ASN A 25 -5.63 2.58 -14.62
CA ASN A 25 -4.81 3.71 -15.02
C ASN A 25 -5.71 4.89 -15.40
N ILE A 26 -5.70 5.93 -14.58
CA ILE A 26 -6.50 7.12 -14.76
C ILE A 26 -5.64 8.20 -15.37
N GLN A 27 -6.10 8.75 -16.49
CA GLN A 27 -5.44 9.85 -17.20
C GLN A 27 -6.37 11.05 -17.28
N PHE A 28 -5.83 12.25 -17.15
CA PHE A 28 -6.58 13.49 -17.27
C PHE A 28 -5.77 14.54 -18.04
N LYS A 29 -6.46 15.56 -18.53
CA LYS A 29 -5.84 16.74 -19.17
C LYS A 29 -6.50 18.01 -18.65
N LEU A 30 -5.71 19.08 -18.62
CA LEU A 30 -6.26 20.43 -18.44
C LEU A 30 -7.01 20.84 -19.70
N LYS A 31 -8.24 21.31 -19.50
CA LYS A 31 -9.01 21.92 -20.57
C LYS A 31 -8.59 23.40 -20.72
N ASN A 32 -7.88 23.77 -21.77
CA ASN A 32 -7.25 25.07 -22.06
C ASN A 32 -5.86 25.26 -21.46
N ASP A 33 -4.88 24.70 -22.11
CA ASP A 33 -3.44 24.85 -21.84
C ASP A 33 -2.87 26.24 -22.19
N LYS A 34 -3.70 27.20 -22.63
CA LYS A 34 -3.25 28.54 -23.06
C LYS A 34 -2.75 29.44 -21.93
N TYR A 35 -3.01 29.09 -20.66
CA TYR A 35 -2.74 29.95 -19.51
C TYR A 35 -2.03 29.29 -18.33
N TYR A 36 -1.68 28.01 -18.43
CA TYR A 36 -0.95 27.32 -17.38
C TYR A 36 0.22 26.56 -17.96
N ASP A 37 1.38 26.86 -17.43
CA ASP A 37 2.58 26.08 -17.66
C ASP A 37 2.36 24.69 -17.03
N SER A 38 2.30 23.66 -17.86
CA SER A 38 2.14 22.27 -17.41
C SER A 38 3.24 21.85 -16.44
N ASP A 39 4.41 22.45 -16.53
CA ASP A 39 5.54 22.22 -15.63
C ASP A 39 5.26 22.77 -14.22
N ILE A 40 4.59 23.90 -14.09
CA ILE A 40 4.21 24.45 -12.80
C ILE A 40 3.13 23.62 -12.15
N LEU A 41 2.15 23.18 -12.90
CA LEU A 41 1.05 22.36 -12.39
C LEU A 41 1.51 20.96 -11.99
N SER A 42 2.39 20.32 -12.76
CA SER A 42 2.96 19.02 -12.41
C SER A 42 3.83 19.08 -11.14
N LYS A 43 4.54 20.20 -10.92
CA LYS A 43 5.32 20.45 -9.69
C LYS A 43 4.44 20.73 -8.46
N SER A 44 3.29 21.38 -8.66
CA SER A 44 2.35 21.70 -7.58
C SER A 44 1.50 20.51 -7.16
N GLY A 45 1.30 19.53 -8.04
CA GLY A 45 0.53 18.32 -7.80
C GLY A 45 -0.97 18.49 -7.99
N TYR A 46 -1.65 17.36 -7.85
CA TYR A 46 -3.09 17.22 -8.00
C TYR A 46 -3.64 16.40 -6.83
N PHE A 47 -4.68 16.88 -6.20
CA PHE A 47 -5.40 16.14 -5.17
C PHE A 47 -6.38 15.17 -5.82
N VAL A 48 -6.28 13.90 -5.49
CA VAL A 48 -7.20 12.85 -5.92
C VAL A 48 -8.24 12.61 -4.84
N TYR A 49 -9.50 12.62 -5.22
CA TYR A 49 -10.64 12.36 -4.35
C TYR A 49 -11.40 11.12 -4.83
N VAL A 50 -11.79 10.29 -3.89
CA VAL A 50 -12.65 9.14 -4.12
C VAL A 50 -13.88 9.28 -3.21
N ASP A 51 -15.07 9.21 -3.79
CA ASP A 51 -16.35 9.36 -3.08
C ASP A 51 -16.43 10.63 -2.22
N GLY A 52 -15.82 11.70 -2.69
CA GLY A 52 -15.77 12.99 -1.99
C GLY A 52 -14.71 13.10 -0.91
N VAL A 53 -13.95 12.04 -0.64
CA VAL A 53 -12.87 12.01 0.34
C VAL A 53 -11.51 12.13 -0.34
N TYR A 54 -10.64 12.99 0.17
CA TYR A 54 -9.25 13.09 -0.28
C TYR A 54 -8.54 11.76 -0.07
N LEU A 55 -7.91 11.26 -1.11
CA LEU A 55 -7.16 10.01 -1.08
C LEU A 55 -5.65 10.25 -1.05
N LYS A 56 -5.13 10.94 -2.06
CA LYS A 56 -3.69 11.18 -2.22
C LYS A 56 -3.41 12.37 -3.13
N THR A 57 -2.15 12.81 -3.13
CA THR A 57 -1.61 13.76 -4.10
C THR A 57 -0.81 13.03 -5.17
N VAL A 58 -0.98 13.42 -6.42
CA VAL A 58 -0.21 12.92 -7.56
C VAL A 58 0.44 14.08 -8.30
N TYR A 59 1.59 13.83 -8.93
CA TYR A 59 2.38 14.84 -9.63
C TYR A 59 2.46 14.55 -11.14
N SER A 60 1.58 13.69 -11.61
CA SER A 60 1.46 13.29 -13.01
C SER A 60 0.01 13.35 -13.45
N GLU A 61 -0.22 13.60 -14.73
CA GLU A 61 -1.54 13.50 -15.34
C GLU A 61 -1.97 12.05 -15.61
N SER A 62 -1.20 11.09 -15.09
CA SER A 62 -1.53 9.66 -15.13
C SER A 62 -1.16 9.03 -13.79
N PHE A 63 -2.07 8.27 -13.21
CA PHE A 63 -1.86 7.56 -11.94
C PHE A 63 -2.74 6.31 -11.85
N ASN A 64 -2.36 5.39 -10.98
CA ASN A 64 -3.08 4.15 -10.76
C ASN A 64 -3.93 4.23 -9.49
N LEU A 65 -5.13 3.64 -9.56
CA LEU A 65 -5.98 3.34 -8.43
C LEU A 65 -6.42 1.88 -8.49
N THR A 66 -6.55 1.27 -7.32
CA THR A 66 -7.06 -0.10 -7.17
C THR A 66 -8.28 -0.09 -6.27
N PHE A 67 -9.38 -0.67 -6.72
CA PHE A 67 -10.61 -0.80 -5.95
C PHE A 67 -10.97 -2.29 -5.82
N ASN A 68 -10.78 -2.83 -4.62
CA ASN A 68 -10.94 -4.26 -4.33
C ASN A 68 -12.13 -4.52 -3.39
N ASP A 69 -13.24 -3.82 -3.57
CA ASP A 69 -14.39 -3.91 -2.67
C ASP A 69 -15.71 -4.24 -3.40
N GLY A 70 -15.67 -4.36 -4.73
CA GLY A 70 -16.83 -4.68 -5.55
C GLY A 70 -17.87 -3.56 -5.66
N LYS A 71 -17.52 -2.33 -5.25
CA LYS A 71 -18.43 -1.20 -5.26
C LYS A 71 -18.12 -0.24 -6.41
N GLU A 72 -19.13 0.56 -6.76
CA GLU A 72 -18.94 1.71 -7.62
C GLU A 72 -18.33 2.87 -6.84
N HIS A 73 -17.32 3.51 -7.42
CA HIS A 73 -16.65 4.68 -6.86
C HIS A 73 -16.70 5.86 -7.83
N LYS A 74 -16.72 7.07 -7.27
CA LYS A 74 -16.58 8.32 -8.03
C LYS A 74 -15.24 8.94 -7.75
N VAL A 75 -14.43 9.07 -8.80
CA VAL A 75 -13.09 9.66 -8.74
C VAL A 75 -13.10 11.02 -9.41
N TYR A 76 -12.49 12.00 -8.76
CA TYR A 76 -12.19 13.29 -9.38
C TYR A 76 -10.83 13.82 -8.90
N VAL A 77 -10.30 14.77 -9.66
CA VAL A 77 -9.00 15.39 -9.40
C VAL A 77 -9.19 16.90 -9.25
N ARG A 78 -8.43 17.50 -8.34
CA ARG A 78 -8.36 18.94 -8.14
C ARG A 78 -6.90 19.38 -8.18
N SER A 79 -6.56 20.40 -8.97
CA SER A 79 -5.24 21.00 -8.91
C SER A 79 -5.00 21.67 -7.57
N VAL A 80 -3.80 21.52 -7.00
CA VAL A 80 -3.39 22.20 -5.77
C VAL A 80 -3.44 23.72 -5.95
N ALA A 81 -3.08 24.23 -7.14
CA ALA A 81 -3.10 25.65 -7.49
C ALA A 81 -4.45 26.12 -8.02
N GLY A 82 -5.42 25.24 -8.20
CA GLY A 82 -6.70 25.52 -8.86
C GLY A 82 -7.90 25.45 -7.95
N VAL A 83 -8.96 26.12 -8.36
CA VAL A 83 -10.24 26.19 -7.65
C VAL A 83 -11.32 25.25 -8.21
N SER A 84 -11.04 24.58 -9.32
CA SER A 84 -12.03 23.70 -9.97
C SER A 84 -11.65 22.24 -9.88
N ASN A 85 -12.67 21.40 -9.70
CA ASN A 85 -12.54 19.95 -9.79
C ASN A 85 -12.63 19.50 -11.26
N SER A 86 -12.06 18.34 -11.57
CA SER A 86 -12.38 17.61 -12.79
C SER A 86 -13.85 17.16 -12.76
N ASN A 87 -14.36 16.64 -13.88
CA ASN A 87 -15.58 15.83 -13.87
C ASN A 87 -15.38 14.57 -13.00
N ASN A 88 -16.49 13.99 -12.57
CA ASN A 88 -16.46 12.67 -11.93
C ASN A 88 -16.23 11.57 -12.98
N LEU A 89 -15.37 10.64 -12.63
CA LEU A 89 -15.20 9.37 -13.33
C LEU A 89 -15.80 8.28 -12.46
N THR A 90 -16.75 7.53 -12.99
CA THR A 90 -17.32 6.36 -12.30
C THR A 90 -16.47 5.13 -12.62
N VAL A 91 -16.04 4.42 -11.61
CA VAL A 91 -15.26 3.19 -11.72
C VAL A 91 -15.86 2.10 -10.83
N ASN A 92 -15.76 0.85 -11.26
CA ASN A 92 -16.23 -0.29 -10.48
C ASN A 92 -15.05 -1.06 -9.90
N GLY A 93 -15.09 -1.29 -8.60
CA GLY A 93 -14.11 -2.12 -7.90
C GLY A 93 -14.33 -3.61 -8.13
N VAL A 94 -13.28 -4.37 -7.92
CA VAL A 94 -13.31 -5.84 -7.90
C VAL A 94 -13.34 -6.30 -6.44
N PRO A 95 -14.19 -7.26 -6.06
CA PRO A 95 -14.22 -7.76 -4.69
C PRO A 95 -12.89 -8.39 -4.30
N VAL A 96 -12.44 -8.12 -3.07
CA VAL A 96 -11.30 -8.84 -2.51
C VAL A 96 -11.75 -10.27 -2.18
N GLN A 97 -11.00 -11.24 -2.70
CA GLN A 97 -11.15 -12.63 -2.32
C GLN A 97 -10.07 -12.99 -1.31
N TYR A 98 -10.48 -13.09 -0.05
CA TYR A 98 -9.54 -13.37 1.04
C TYR A 98 -9.18 -14.84 1.16
N ILE A 99 -7.88 -15.11 1.25
CA ILE A 99 -7.32 -16.33 1.83
C ILE A 99 -7.11 -16.09 3.32
N TYR A 100 -7.70 -16.94 4.14
CA TYR A 100 -7.62 -16.84 5.60
C TYR A 100 -6.39 -17.61 6.11
N VAL A 101 -5.65 -16.96 7.02
CA VAL A 101 -4.46 -17.50 7.68
C VAL A 101 -4.72 -17.58 9.17
N SER A 102 -4.37 -18.71 9.79
CA SER A 102 -4.49 -18.93 11.23
C SER A 102 -3.33 -19.76 11.74
N VAL A 103 -2.78 -19.41 12.90
CA VAL A 103 -1.75 -20.24 13.58
C VAL A 103 -2.22 -21.68 13.84
N ASN A 104 -3.54 -21.89 13.92
CA ASN A 104 -4.18 -23.18 14.07
C ASN A 104 -4.62 -23.78 12.72
N GLY A 105 -4.29 -23.16 11.62
CA GLY A 105 -4.62 -23.63 10.28
C GLY A 105 -3.73 -24.77 9.79
N ASN A 106 -3.95 -25.16 8.54
CA ASN A 106 -3.16 -26.20 7.88
C ASN A 106 -2.89 -25.79 6.41
N ASP A 107 -1.65 -25.87 5.98
CA ASP A 107 -1.24 -25.46 4.62
C ASP A 107 -1.75 -26.40 3.51
N ASN A 108 -2.37 -27.52 3.87
CA ASN A 108 -3.14 -28.35 2.94
C ASN A 108 -4.58 -27.86 2.73
N ASN A 109 -5.04 -26.88 3.51
CA ASN A 109 -6.36 -26.30 3.36
C ASN A 109 -6.42 -25.35 2.14
N ASN A 110 -7.64 -25.03 1.73
CA ASN A 110 -7.89 -24.14 0.60
C ASN A 110 -7.87 -22.63 0.96
N GLY A 111 -7.69 -22.30 2.24
CA GLY A 111 -7.66 -20.93 2.71
C GLY A 111 -9.02 -20.25 2.86
N SER A 112 -10.13 -20.99 2.82
CA SER A 112 -11.43 -20.45 3.16
C SER A 112 -11.52 -20.11 4.67
N LYS A 113 -12.50 -19.30 5.05
CA LYS A 113 -12.69 -18.90 6.46
C LYS A 113 -12.80 -20.09 7.42
N ASN A 114 -13.44 -21.17 6.98
CA ASN A 114 -13.64 -22.39 7.79
C ASN A 114 -12.48 -23.39 7.67
N ALA A 115 -11.59 -23.20 6.71
CA ALA A 115 -10.42 -24.04 6.45
C ALA A 115 -9.20 -23.15 6.14
N PRO A 116 -8.71 -22.36 7.10
CA PRO A 116 -7.60 -21.43 6.89
C PRO A 116 -6.30 -22.19 6.67
N VAL A 117 -5.41 -21.59 5.90
CA VAL A 117 -4.02 -22.04 5.82
C VAL A 117 -3.28 -21.64 7.09
N ARG A 118 -2.13 -22.26 7.33
CA ARG A 118 -1.34 -22.02 8.53
C ARG A 118 -0.36 -20.85 8.37
N THR A 119 0.21 -20.69 7.18
CA THR A 119 1.29 -19.75 6.94
C THR A 119 0.89 -18.64 5.96
N ILE A 120 1.45 -17.45 6.16
CA ILE A 120 1.33 -16.33 5.24
C ILE A 120 1.98 -16.68 3.89
N ALA A 121 3.11 -17.40 3.94
CA ALA A 121 3.78 -17.89 2.74
C ALA A 121 2.85 -18.75 1.86
N LYS A 122 2.09 -19.65 2.49
CA LYS A 122 1.11 -20.46 1.76
C LYS A 122 0.00 -19.60 1.18
N ALA A 123 -0.51 -18.65 1.93
CA ALA A 123 -1.56 -17.75 1.43
C ALA A 123 -1.08 -16.96 0.19
N ILE A 124 0.13 -16.41 0.21
CA ILE A 124 0.73 -15.73 -0.95
C ILE A 124 0.82 -16.67 -2.15
N SER A 125 1.20 -17.93 -1.94
CA SER A 125 1.35 -18.91 -3.02
C SER A 125 0.04 -19.30 -3.72
N LEU A 126 -1.10 -18.96 -3.14
CA LEU A 126 -2.44 -19.23 -3.71
C LEU A 126 -2.91 -18.14 -4.69
N ASN A 127 -2.05 -17.18 -5.04
CA ASN A 127 -2.32 -16.12 -6.02
C ASN A 127 -3.65 -15.37 -5.75
N THR A 128 -3.82 -14.93 -4.53
CA THR A 128 -4.99 -14.14 -4.11
C THR A 128 -4.71 -12.63 -4.22
N ASN A 129 -5.76 -11.83 -4.24
CA ASN A 129 -5.68 -10.37 -4.09
C ASN A 129 -5.91 -9.92 -2.64
N GLY A 130 -6.16 -10.83 -1.71
CA GLY A 130 -6.35 -10.53 -0.30
C GLY A 130 -5.95 -11.66 0.64
N ILE A 131 -5.29 -11.30 1.73
CA ILE A 131 -4.96 -12.19 2.83
C ILE A 131 -5.57 -11.63 4.11
N TYR A 132 -6.32 -12.46 4.82
CA TYR A 132 -6.95 -12.14 6.09
C TYR A 132 -6.31 -12.98 7.19
N ILE A 133 -5.51 -12.34 8.04
CA ILE A 133 -4.71 -13.01 9.05
C ILE A 133 -5.44 -12.93 10.38
N LEU A 134 -5.80 -14.08 10.93
CA LEU A 134 -6.44 -14.19 12.24
C LEU A 134 -5.44 -13.97 13.38
N GLU A 135 -5.94 -13.59 14.55
CA GLU A 135 -5.12 -13.34 15.73
C GLU A 135 -4.08 -14.44 15.98
N GLY A 136 -2.84 -14.02 16.26
CA GLY A 136 -1.75 -14.93 16.54
C GLY A 136 -0.36 -14.31 16.35
N ASN A 137 0.67 -15.12 16.64
CA ASN A 137 2.07 -14.77 16.43
C ASN A 137 2.63 -15.55 15.25
N TYR A 138 3.11 -14.82 14.25
CA TYR A 138 3.63 -15.36 13.00
C TYR A 138 5.13 -15.06 12.90
N ARG A 139 5.95 -16.11 12.74
CA ARG A 139 7.41 -16.03 12.66
C ARG A 139 7.90 -16.35 11.27
N GLU A 140 7.46 -15.57 10.30
CA GLU A 140 7.75 -15.78 8.90
C GLU A 140 8.59 -14.63 8.32
N TYR A 141 9.47 -14.95 7.39
CA TYR A 141 10.31 -14.01 6.65
C TYR A 141 10.55 -14.53 5.23
N GLY A 142 11.17 -13.70 4.38
CA GLY A 142 11.40 -14.06 2.98
C GLY A 142 10.10 -14.16 2.17
N LEU A 143 9.06 -13.45 2.60
CA LEU A 143 7.75 -13.43 1.95
C LEU A 143 7.80 -12.55 0.71
N ASN A 144 7.75 -13.15 -0.48
CA ASN A 144 7.83 -12.43 -1.75
C ASN A 144 6.45 -12.14 -2.28
N ILE A 145 6.15 -10.86 -2.48
CA ILE A 145 4.91 -10.36 -3.07
C ILE A 145 5.23 -9.79 -4.45
N ASN A 146 4.65 -10.34 -5.49
CA ASN A 146 4.91 -10.01 -6.89
C ASN A 146 3.66 -9.60 -7.69
N SER A 147 2.53 -9.46 -7.01
CA SER A 147 1.26 -8.97 -7.55
C SER A 147 0.54 -8.16 -6.49
N ASP A 148 -0.43 -7.37 -6.90
CA ASP A 148 -1.23 -6.54 -6.00
C ASP A 148 -1.86 -7.37 -4.89
N LEU A 149 -1.75 -6.89 -3.64
CA LEU A 149 -2.17 -7.66 -2.48
C LEU A 149 -2.62 -6.76 -1.33
N LYS A 150 -3.79 -7.07 -0.79
CA LYS A 150 -4.28 -6.48 0.46
C LYS A 150 -4.11 -7.46 1.61
N ILE A 151 -3.37 -7.08 2.64
CA ILE A 151 -3.14 -7.88 3.84
C ILE A 151 -3.81 -7.21 5.03
N VAL A 152 -4.69 -7.94 5.71
CA VAL A 152 -5.48 -7.42 6.83
C VAL A 152 -5.31 -8.33 8.04
N GLY A 153 -4.97 -7.74 9.19
CA GLY A 153 -4.98 -8.43 10.48
C GLY A 153 -6.34 -8.31 11.18
N ASP A 154 -6.78 -9.38 11.78
CA ASP A 154 -7.98 -9.45 12.62
C ASP A 154 -7.58 -9.72 14.08
N GLY A 155 -7.91 -8.77 14.95
CA GLY A 155 -7.48 -8.82 16.34
C GLY A 155 -5.97 -8.53 16.52
N LYS A 156 -5.34 -9.19 17.45
CA LYS A 156 -3.91 -9.01 17.75
C LYS A 156 -3.06 -9.93 16.87
N VAL A 157 -2.72 -9.46 15.67
CA VAL A 157 -1.81 -10.16 14.77
C VAL A 157 -0.39 -9.59 14.92
N ILE A 158 0.55 -10.42 15.37
CA ILE A 158 1.96 -10.06 15.53
C ILE A 158 2.80 -10.84 14.52
N ILE A 159 3.51 -10.13 13.65
CA ILE A 159 4.55 -10.70 12.79
C ILE A 159 5.87 -10.32 13.44
N GLY A 160 6.60 -11.30 13.98
CA GLY A 160 7.77 -10.96 14.77
C GLY A 160 8.45 -12.12 15.47
N GLY A 161 9.38 -11.77 16.37
CA GLY A 161 10.27 -12.73 17.00
C GLY A 161 11.23 -13.37 15.99
N ILE A 162 11.68 -12.59 15.00
CA ILE A 162 12.43 -13.04 13.83
C ILE A 162 13.84 -12.46 13.88
N SER A 163 14.83 -13.31 13.58
CA SER A 163 16.20 -12.90 13.33
C SER A 163 16.66 -13.49 11.99
N SER A 164 16.61 -12.68 10.93
CA SER A 164 16.97 -13.09 9.58
C SER A 164 17.59 -11.93 8.82
N ALA A 165 18.52 -12.21 7.92
CA ALA A 165 19.08 -11.23 7.00
C ALA A 165 18.11 -10.90 5.84
N ASP A 166 17.20 -11.82 5.53
CA ASP A 166 16.16 -11.58 4.54
C ASP A 166 15.05 -10.68 5.11
N PRO A 167 14.45 -9.81 4.30
CA PRO A 167 13.30 -9.02 4.72
C PRO A 167 12.11 -9.91 5.08
N VAL A 168 11.24 -9.41 5.95
CA VAL A 168 9.97 -10.10 6.23
C VAL A 168 9.13 -10.12 4.96
N PHE A 169 8.89 -8.96 4.36
CA PHE A 169 8.22 -8.83 3.07
C PHE A 169 9.14 -8.18 2.03
N LYS A 170 9.24 -8.81 0.87
CA LYS A 170 9.90 -8.26 -0.32
C LYS A 170 8.86 -8.08 -1.41
N ILE A 171 8.71 -6.84 -1.87
CA ILE A 171 7.71 -6.48 -2.89
C ILE A 171 8.43 -6.21 -4.22
N SER A 172 7.92 -6.78 -5.30
CA SER A 172 8.50 -6.70 -6.63
C SER A 172 7.43 -6.54 -7.72
N ASN A 173 7.85 -6.46 -8.97
CA ASN A 173 6.99 -6.38 -10.15
C ASN A 173 5.98 -5.21 -10.14
N SER A 174 6.36 -4.09 -9.56
CA SER A 174 5.49 -2.91 -9.42
C SER A 174 4.16 -3.21 -8.71
N ALA A 175 4.13 -4.24 -7.86
CA ALA A 175 2.96 -4.61 -7.09
C ALA A 175 2.55 -3.48 -6.13
N ASN A 176 1.25 -3.20 -6.07
CA ASN A 176 0.65 -2.32 -5.08
C ASN A 176 0.22 -3.16 -3.88
N VAL A 177 0.73 -2.84 -2.72
CA VAL A 177 0.49 -3.66 -1.52
C VAL A 177 0.00 -2.81 -0.36
N SER A 178 -1.08 -3.25 0.29
CA SER A 178 -1.56 -2.62 1.50
C SER A 178 -1.48 -3.55 2.71
N PHE A 179 -0.97 -3.01 3.81
CA PHE A 179 -0.88 -3.67 5.12
C PHE A 179 -1.78 -2.95 6.11
N ASN A 180 -2.72 -3.68 6.69
CA ASN A 180 -3.74 -3.09 7.55
C ASN A 180 -3.83 -3.85 8.88
N ASN A 181 -3.85 -3.14 10.01
CA ASN A 181 -4.04 -3.68 11.36
C ASN A 181 -3.04 -4.78 11.73
N LEU A 182 -1.77 -4.60 11.42
CA LEU A 182 -0.70 -5.56 11.73
C LEU A 182 0.27 -4.97 12.75
N LYS A 183 0.86 -5.84 13.58
CA LYS A 183 1.94 -5.49 14.49
C LYS A 183 3.22 -6.18 14.08
N PHE A 184 4.29 -5.41 13.95
CA PHE A 184 5.63 -5.88 13.64
C PHE A 184 6.54 -5.66 14.83
N ALA A 185 7.00 -6.75 15.46
CA ALA A 185 7.69 -6.66 16.73
C ALA A 185 8.86 -7.63 16.85
N ASP A 186 9.89 -7.21 17.59
CA ASP A 186 11.03 -8.06 17.95
C ASP A 186 11.70 -8.69 16.72
N ILE A 187 11.88 -7.89 15.67
CA ILE A 187 12.53 -8.31 14.43
C ILE A 187 13.95 -7.76 14.43
N SER A 188 14.93 -8.59 14.04
CA SER A 188 16.34 -8.22 14.00
C SER A 188 17.02 -8.71 12.72
N ASN A 189 18.12 -8.05 12.35
CA ASN A 189 19.05 -8.32 11.24
C ASN A 189 18.57 -7.96 9.83
N GLY A 190 17.32 -8.15 9.47
CA GLY A 190 16.79 -7.84 8.13
C GLY A 190 16.06 -6.50 8.05
N GLU A 191 15.19 -6.40 7.08
CA GLU A 191 14.24 -5.30 6.92
C GLU A 191 12.82 -5.85 7.16
N ILE A 192 11.88 -5.00 7.57
CA ILE A 192 10.49 -5.48 7.66
C ILE A 192 9.87 -5.50 6.27
N ILE A 193 9.80 -4.34 5.61
CA ILE A 193 9.25 -4.24 4.25
C ILE A 193 10.32 -3.64 3.35
N ASN A 194 10.73 -4.41 2.33
CA ASN A 194 11.61 -3.94 1.27
C ASN A 194 10.81 -3.88 -0.04
N GLY A 195 10.63 -2.66 -0.55
CA GLY A 195 9.82 -2.38 -1.74
C GLY A 195 10.65 -1.95 -2.95
N LEU A 196 11.86 -2.50 -3.17
CA LEU A 196 12.80 -2.06 -4.21
C LEU A 196 12.17 -1.95 -5.61
N ALA A 197 11.20 -2.77 -5.92
CA ALA A 197 10.46 -2.73 -7.17
C ALA A 197 8.93 -2.77 -6.93
N ALA A 198 8.49 -2.19 -5.82
CA ALA A 198 7.08 -2.00 -5.53
C ALA A 198 6.48 -0.87 -6.39
N GLY A 199 5.18 -0.93 -6.60
CA GLY A 199 4.39 0.20 -7.07
C GLY A 199 4.15 1.17 -5.91
N GLU A 200 2.98 1.10 -5.32
CA GLU A 200 2.61 1.85 -4.11
C GLU A 200 2.53 0.91 -2.91
N VAL A 201 3.03 1.34 -1.77
CA VAL A 201 2.85 0.61 -0.50
C VAL A 201 2.03 1.47 0.44
N GLU A 202 0.94 0.92 0.94
CA GLU A 202 0.06 1.55 1.91
C GLU A 202 0.13 0.83 3.25
N ILE A 203 0.32 1.59 4.33
CA ILE A 203 0.35 1.11 5.71
C ILE A 203 -0.76 1.81 6.48
N SER A 204 -1.69 1.07 7.05
CA SER A 204 -2.80 1.66 7.81
C SER A 204 -3.09 0.91 9.10
N GLY A 205 -3.18 1.63 10.21
CA GLY A 205 -3.47 1.03 11.52
C GLY A 205 -2.41 0.04 12.00
N CYS A 206 -1.16 0.17 11.54
CA CYS A 206 -0.08 -0.76 11.89
C CYS A 206 0.77 -0.23 13.05
N GLU A 207 1.36 -1.16 13.78
CA GLU A 207 2.31 -0.86 14.85
C GLU A 207 3.67 -1.51 14.56
N PHE A 208 4.75 -0.74 14.69
CA PHE A 208 6.13 -1.20 14.57
C PHE A 208 6.84 -0.93 15.89
N TYR A 209 7.17 -1.96 16.67
CA TYR A 209 7.75 -1.75 17.98
C TYR A 209 8.84 -2.74 18.35
N SER A 210 9.81 -2.28 19.14
CA SER A 210 10.91 -3.09 19.66
C SER A 210 11.73 -3.79 18.55
N ASN A 211 11.84 -3.17 17.38
CA ASN A 211 12.61 -3.73 16.27
C ASN A 211 14.07 -3.21 16.33
N ASN A 212 15.03 -4.11 16.10
CA ASN A 212 16.44 -3.80 16.12
C ASN A 212 17.13 -4.36 14.86
N GLN A 213 17.11 -3.60 13.77
CA GLN A 213 17.44 -4.13 12.45
C GLN A 213 17.93 -3.09 11.45
N LYS A 214 18.13 -3.51 10.18
CA LYS A 214 18.58 -2.62 9.09
C LYS A 214 17.57 -1.56 8.74
N GLY A 215 16.29 -1.90 8.67
CA GLY A 215 15.27 -0.94 8.31
C GLY A 215 13.84 -1.46 8.50
N ILE A 216 12.91 -0.54 8.66
CA ILE A 216 11.49 -0.89 8.78
C ILE A 216 10.83 -0.84 7.40
N LEU A 217 10.70 0.34 6.82
CA LEU A 217 10.08 0.54 5.50
C LEU A 217 11.16 1.10 4.57
N VAL A 218 11.74 0.25 3.73
CA VAL A 218 12.90 0.64 2.93
C VAL A 218 12.70 0.40 1.44
N ASN A 219 13.37 1.23 0.62
CA ASN A 219 13.38 1.15 -0.83
C ASN A 219 11.99 1.19 -1.48
N VAL A 220 11.03 1.83 -0.83
CA VAL A 220 9.67 2.01 -1.39
C VAL A 220 9.66 3.29 -2.23
N ALA A 221 9.16 3.23 -3.47
CA ALA A 221 9.07 4.40 -4.33
C ALA A 221 7.97 5.35 -3.85
N ASN A 222 6.77 4.84 -3.62
CA ASN A 222 5.61 5.59 -3.14
C ASN A 222 5.06 4.93 -1.88
N LEU A 223 5.09 5.65 -0.77
CA LEU A 223 4.69 5.15 0.55
C LEU A 223 3.62 6.05 1.16
N LEU A 224 2.49 5.43 1.51
CA LEU A 224 1.39 6.07 2.21
C LEU A 224 1.26 5.43 3.59
N ILE A 225 1.28 6.23 4.65
CA ILE A 225 1.14 5.72 6.03
C ILE A 225 0.03 6.49 6.73
N SER A 226 -0.93 5.77 7.30
CA SER A 226 -1.98 6.37 8.13
C SER A 226 -2.21 5.61 9.42
N ASP A 227 -2.64 6.33 10.45
CA ASP A 227 -3.13 5.77 11.72
C ASP A 227 -2.17 4.75 12.35
N SER A 228 -0.86 4.96 12.17
CA SER A 228 0.16 3.96 12.49
C SER A 228 1.15 4.46 13.53
N LYS A 229 1.74 3.52 14.28
CA LYS A 229 2.65 3.83 15.39
C LYS A 229 4.01 3.16 15.20
N PHE A 230 5.07 3.94 15.48
CA PHE A 230 6.44 3.48 15.51
C PHE A 230 7.00 3.74 16.90
N GLU A 231 7.35 2.69 17.64
CA GLU A 231 7.74 2.82 19.04
C GLU A 231 8.94 1.95 19.43
N ASN A 232 9.90 2.55 20.14
CA ASN A 232 11.05 1.85 20.69
C ASN A 232 11.86 1.06 19.63
N ASN A 233 11.94 1.53 18.41
CA ASN A 233 12.75 0.89 17.37
C ASN A 233 14.16 1.44 17.39
N ASN A 234 15.14 0.53 17.30
CA ASN A 234 16.55 0.87 17.15
C ASN A 234 17.06 0.31 15.82
N VAL A 235 17.00 1.12 14.78
CA VAL A 235 17.19 0.67 13.39
C VAL A 235 18.24 1.52 12.68
N PHE A 236 18.78 1.02 11.57
CA PHE A 236 19.63 1.82 10.70
C PHE A 236 18.81 2.83 9.91
N LYS A 237 17.69 2.38 9.30
CA LYS A 237 16.72 3.23 8.57
C LYS A 237 15.31 2.95 9.07
N LEU A 238 14.64 3.98 9.59
CA LEU A 238 13.23 3.83 9.99
C LEU A 238 12.31 3.81 8.77
N ILE A 239 12.40 4.84 7.93
CA ILE A 239 11.68 4.96 6.66
C ILE A 239 12.68 5.47 5.62
N TYR A 240 12.73 4.78 4.47
CA TYR A 240 13.53 5.19 3.32
C TYR A 240 12.72 5.03 2.04
N THR A 241 12.27 6.13 1.48
CA THR A 241 11.33 6.20 0.36
C THR A 241 11.59 7.44 -0.51
N ASN A 242 11.17 7.42 -1.75
CA ASN A 242 11.25 8.58 -2.63
C ASN A 242 10.09 9.55 -2.41
N TYR A 243 8.90 9.04 -2.19
CA TYR A 243 7.70 9.82 -1.88
C TYR A 243 7.02 9.27 -0.64
N LEU A 244 6.70 10.16 0.29
CA LEU A 244 6.06 9.82 1.56
C LEU A 244 4.86 10.73 1.82
N GLU A 245 3.72 10.12 2.05
CA GLU A 245 2.57 10.78 2.64
C GLU A 245 2.22 10.13 3.97
N MET A 246 2.12 10.92 5.02
CA MET A 246 1.76 10.43 6.36
C MET A 246 0.60 11.22 6.94
N ARG A 247 -0.31 10.49 7.59
CA ARG A 247 -1.45 11.08 8.32
C ARG A 247 -1.65 10.34 9.64
N ASN A 248 -1.85 11.11 10.70
CA ASN A 248 -2.22 10.57 12.02
C ASN A 248 -1.27 9.47 12.52
N CYS A 249 0.06 9.68 12.37
CA CYS A 249 1.08 8.73 12.79
C CYS A 249 1.78 9.19 14.07
N GLU A 250 2.20 8.23 14.90
CA GLU A 250 2.91 8.46 16.14
C GLU A 250 4.31 7.85 16.11
N PHE A 251 5.32 8.61 16.55
CA PHE A 251 6.72 8.18 16.65
C PHE A 251 7.23 8.40 18.05
N VAL A 252 7.54 7.31 18.78
CA VAL A 252 7.95 7.38 20.18
C VAL A 252 9.24 6.61 20.39
N ASN A 253 10.23 7.23 20.99
CA ASN A 253 11.50 6.60 21.41
C ASN A 253 12.21 5.80 20.32
N ASN A 254 12.15 6.23 19.07
CA ASN A 254 12.86 5.56 17.98
C ASN A 254 14.27 6.13 17.83
N THR A 255 15.23 5.24 17.54
CA THR A 255 16.60 5.62 17.16
C THR A 255 16.87 5.11 15.75
N ALA A 256 17.26 6.03 14.87
CA ALA A 256 17.72 5.70 13.51
C ALA A 256 19.18 6.13 13.36
N ASN A 257 20.05 5.19 13.00
CA ASN A 257 21.51 5.36 13.01
C ASN A 257 22.08 5.42 11.59
N GLU A 258 21.43 6.11 10.66
CA GLU A 258 22.02 6.34 9.35
C GLU A 258 23.22 7.28 9.48
N LYS A 259 24.41 6.78 9.21
CA LYS A 259 25.58 7.63 9.00
C LYS A 259 25.43 8.27 7.62
N LYS A 260 25.35 9.59 7.60
CA LYS A 260 25.39 10.38 6.35
C LYS A 260 26.73 10.16 5.64
#